data_26489142436491960c74a16444673625
#
_entry.id   26489142436491960c74a16444673625
#
_cell.length_a   1.000
_cell.length_b   1.000
_cell.length_c   1.000
_cell.angle_alpha   90.00
_cell.angle_beta   90.00
_cell.angle_gamma   90.00
#
_symmetry.space_group_name_H-M   'P 1'
#
loop_
_entity.id
_entity.type
_entity.pdbx_description
1 polymer ?
#
loop_
_entity_poly.entity_id
_entity_poly.type
_entity_poly.pdbx_seq_one_letter_code
_entity_poly.pdbx_strand_id
1 'polypeptide(L)'
;WNDAINKKLPLVGKSVSGKNVFKWTYDGTETSAPTQIIFLDGNGNKITLDVEFVNHGYYVDGAYSTTVTKVHEDEIVDPEYVYFDNASKWENVYCYFYNGTTSSAAWPGVKMTFDASASHNGKTGWYKVQIPTAYLKAKFFINDGTAGTPINGKNASTEQVVK
;
A
#
# COMPACT_ATOMS: atom_id res chain seq x y z
N TRP A 1 -32.45 5.99 -7.89
CA TRP A 1 -31.10 6.19 -7.40
C TRP A 1 -31.15 7.01 -6.11
N ASN A 2 -30.33 6.64 -5.13
CA ASN A 2 -30.20 7.41 -3.90
C ASN A 2 -28.84 8.12 -3.91
N ASP A 3 -28.82 9.38 -4.30
CA ASP A 3 -27.59 10.18 -4.39
C ASP A 3 -26.90 10.37 -3.03
N ALA A 4 -27.61 10.16 -1.92
CA ALA A 4 -27.04 10.24 -0.58
C ALA A 4 -25.99 9.15 -0.32
N ILE A 5 -26.02 8.06 -1.06
CA ILE A 5 -25.03 6.98 -0.99
C ILE A 5 -23.98 7.04 -2.11
N ASN A 6 -24.03 8.04 -2.98
CA ASN A 6 -23.01 8.25 -3.99
C ASN A 6 -21.71 8.74 -3.34
N LYS A 7 -20.81 7.83 -3.05
CA LYS A 7 -19.56 8.11 -2.33
C LYS A 7 -18.34 7.91 -3.23
N LYS A 8 -17.40 8.82 -3.13
CA LYS A 8 -16.08 8.60 -3.70
C LYS A 8 -15.36 7.52 -2.88
N LEU A 9 -14.93 6.46 -3.55
CA LEU A 9 -14.19 5.39 -2.90
C LEU A 9 -12.74 5.84 -2.62
N PRO A 10 -12.28 5.78 -1.38
CA PRO A 10 -10.88 6.04 -1.08
C PRO A 10 -9.99 4.91 -1.63
N LEU A 11 -8.82 5.30 -2.15
CA LEU A 11 -7.76 4.35 -2.48
C LEU A 11 -7.16 3.83 -1.16
N VAL A 12 -7.18 2.53 -0.96
CA VAL A 12 -6.67 1.91 0.27
C VAL A 12 -5.34 1.17 0.06
N GLY A 13 -5.00 0.83 -1.17
CA GLY A 13 -3.75 0.15 -1.45
C GLY A 13 -3.70 -0.44 -2.85
N LYS A 14 -2.88 -1.47 -3.01
CA LYS A 14 -2.76 -2.23 -4.26
C LYS A 14 -2.98 -3.71 -3.99
N SER A 15 -3.56 -4.40 -4.95
CA SER A 15 -3.63 -5.85 -4.94
C SER A 15 -2.24 -6.47 -5.17
N VAL A 16 -2.12 -7.77 -4.94
CA VAL A 16 -0.90 -8.54 -5.25
C VAL A 16 -0.50 -8.40 -6.72
N SER A 17 -1.48 -8.23 -7.63
CA SER A 17 -1.24 -7.97 -9.06
C SER A 17 -0.89 -6.50 -9.38
N GLY A 18 -0.75 -5.64 -8.38
CA GLY A 18 -0.38 -4.24 -8.53
C GLY A 18 -1.51 -3.28 -8.94
N LYS A 19 -2.75 -3.75 -9.02
CA LYS A 19 -3.92 -2.91 -9.31
C LYS A 19 -4.30 -2.05 -8.12
N ASN A 20 -4.79 -0.85 -8.36
CA ASN A 20 -5.32 0.01 -7.30
C ASN A 20 -6.58 -0.62 -6.68
N VAL A 21 -6.63 -0.64 -5.35
CA VAL A 21 -7.77 -1.13 -4.58
C VAL A 21 -8.45 0.04 -3.90
N PHE A 22 -9.73 0.16 -4.14
CA PHE A 22 -10.60 1.15 -3.51
C PHE A 22 -11.56 0.43 -2.56
N LYS A 23 -11.83 1.03 -1.42
CA LYS A 23 -12.72 0.43 -0.42
C LYS A 23 -13.81 1.42 -0.02
N TRP A 24 -15.03 0.93 0.04
CA TRP A 24 -16.11 1.61 0.71
C TRP A 24 -16.71 0.70 1.78
N THR A 25 -17.00 1.27 2.92
CA THR A 25 -17.65 0.58 4.01
C THR A 25 -19.01 1.22 4.23
N TYR A 26 -20.04 0.40 4.23
CA TYR A 26 -21.37 0.84 4.64
C TYR A 26 -21.36 1.06 6.16
N ASP A 27 -21.72 2.25 6.60
CA ASP A 27 -21.64 2.67 8.00
C ASP A 27 -22.94 2.43 8.79
N GLY A 28 -23.97 1.92 8.12
CA GLY A 28 -25.25 1.63 8.77
C GLY A 28 -26.11 2.85 9.06
N THR A 29 -25.76 4.02 8.58
CA THR A 29 -26.52 5.26 8.79
C THR A 29 -27.65 5.44 7.80
N GLU A 30 -27.63 4.73 6.69
CA GLU A 30 -28.71 4.68 5.71
C GLU A 30 -29.83 3.73 6.18
N THR A 31 -31.06 4.04 5.79
CA THR A 31 -32.26 3.30 6.23
C THR A 31 -32.32 1.84 5.76
N SER A 32 -31.53 1.50 4.75
CA SER A 32 -31.33 0.12 4.30
C SER A 32 -30.03 0.00 3.53
N ALA A 33 -29.37 -1.15 3.63
CA ALA A 33 -28.22 -1.44 2.78
C ALA A 33 -28.64 -1.50 1.32
N PRO A 34 -27.82 -1.05 0.38
CA PRO A 34 -28.10 -1.17 -1.04
C PRO A 34 -28.16 -2.65 -1.43
N THR A 35 -29.05 -3.00 -2.33
CA THR A 35 -29.08 -4.35 -2.93
C THR A 35 -28.24 -4.43 -4.19
N GLN A 36 -28.03 -3.29 -4.85
CA GLN A 36 -27.24 -3.17 -6.06
C GLN A 36 -26.42 -1.89 -6.02
N ILE A 37 -25.29 -1.91 -6.69
CA ILE A 37 -24.37 -0.77 -6.81
C ILE A 37 -23.90 -0.63 -8.26
N ILE A 38 -23.45 0.57 -8.62
CA ILE A 38 -22.80 0.88 -9.89
C ILE A 38 -21.50 1.57 -9.58
N PHE A 39 -20.45 1.21 -10.28
CA PHE A 39 -19.19 1.94 -10.25
C PHE A 39 -19.15 2.99 -11.36
N LEU A 40 -18.70 4.18 -11.01
CA LEU A 40 -18.53 5.30 -11.92
C LEU A 40 -17.02 5.65 -12.00
N ASP A 41 -16.59 6.16 -13.15
CA ASP A 41 -15.28 6.79 -13.29
C ASP A 41 -15.27 8.18 -12.64
N GLY A 42 -14.08 8.83 -12.63
CA GLY A 42 -13.92 10.17 -12.08
C GLY A 42 -14.74 11.28 -12.79
N ASN A 43 -15.33 10.98 -13.95
CA ASN A 43 -16.15 11.88 -14.74
C ASN A 43 -17.65 11.59 -14.60
N GLY A 44 -18.00 10.57 -13.82
CA GLY A 44 -19.38 10.15 -13.58
C GLY A 44 -19.94 9.20 -14.65
N ASN A 45 -19.10 8.66 -15.55
CA ASN A 45 -19.54 7.66 -16.50
C ASN A 45 -19.63 6.29 -15.83
N LYS A 46 -20.66 5.52 -16.19
CA LYS A 46 -20.82 4.16 -15.69
C LYS A 46 -19.71 3.26 -16.21
N ILE A 47 -18.98 2.62 -15.30
CA ILE A 47 -17.96 1.62 -15.61
C ILE A 47 -18.56 0.22 -15.58
N THR A 48 -19.58 0.01 -14.73
CA THR A 48 -20.29 -1.28 -14.62
C THR A 48 -21.76 -1.12 -14.88
N LEU A 49 -22.43 -2.24 -15.17
CA LEU A 49 -23.87 -2.37 -14.99
C LEU A 49 -24.20 -2.45 -13.50
N ASP A 50 -25.48 -2.58 -13.18
CA ASP A 50 -25.94 -2.84 -11.81
C ASP A 50 -25.34 -4.17 -11.34
N VAL A 51 -24.55 -4.14 -10.31
CA VAL A 51 -23.94 -5.32 -9.70
C VAL A 51 -24.52 -5.53 -8.31
N GLU A 52 -24.67 -6.79 -7.91
CA GLU A 52 -25.16 -7.12 -6.59
C GLU A 52 -24.22 -6.58 -5.51
N PHE A 53 -24.81 -5.91 -4.51
CA PHE A 53 -24.05 -5.51 -3.32
C PHE A 53 -23.97 -6.69 -2.37
N VAL A 54 -22.76 -7.15 -2.12
CA VAL A 54 -22.47 -8.28 -1.22
C VAL A 54 -21.59 -7.79 -0.09
N ASN A 55 -21.94 -8.16 1.14
CA ASN A 55 -21.08 -7.89 2.28
C ASN A 55 -19.70 -8.54 2.09
N HIS A 56 -18.62 -7.80 2.31
CA HIS A 56 -17.25 -8.19 1.96
C HIS A 56 -17.09 -8.55 0.47
N GLY A 57 -17.87 -7.92 -0.41
CA GLY A 57 -17.78 -8.13 -1.85
C GLY A 57 -16.58 -7.43 -2.46
N TYR A 58 -15.91 -8.11 -3.38
CA TYR A 58 -14.80 -7.58 -4.16
C TYR A 58 -15.21 -7.51 -5.62
N TYR A 59 -14.88 -6.39 -6.26
CA TYR A 59 -15.24 -6.11 -7.64
C TYR A 59 -13.98 -5.77 -8.41
N VAL A 60 -13.69 -6.50 -9.49
CA VAL A 60 -12.51 -6.30 -10.32
C VAL A 60 -12.80 -5.26 -11.39
N ASP A 61 -11.93 -4.23 -11.45
CA ASP A 61 -12.00 -3.17 -12.43
C ASP A 61 -11.71 -3.68 -13.86
N GLY A 62 -12.44 -3.12 -14.84
CA GLY A 62 -12.13 -3.18 -16.27
C GLY A 62 -12.87 -4.20 -17.12
N ALA A 63 -13.79 -4.97 -16.58
CA ALA A 63 -14.70 -5.75 -17.41
C ALA A 63 -16.15 -5.30 -17.16
N TYR A 64 -16.83 -4.96 -18.22
CA TYR A 64 -18.28 -4.95 -18.26
C TYR A 64 -18.77 -6.37 -17.94
N SER A 65 -18.81 -6.68 -16.67
CA SER A 65 -19.24 -7.98 -16.21
C SER A 65 -20.48 -7.81 -15.35
N THR A 66 -21.52 -8.54 -15.69
CA THR A 66 -22.67 -8.77 -14.84
C THR A 66 -22.36 -9.77 -13.72
N THR A 67 -21.16 -10.33 -13.72
CA THR A 67 -20.68 -11.29 -12.74
C THR A 67 -19.70 -10.62 -11.77
N VAL A 68 -20.08 -10.61 -10.50
CA VAL A 68 -19.19 -10.22 -9.41
C VAL A 68 -18.12 -11.29 -9.28
N THR A 69 -16.88 -10.93 -9.62
CA THR A 69 -15.74 -11.80 -9.32
C THR A 69 -15.25 -11.42 -7.93
N LYS A 70 -15.48 -12.29 -6.96
CA LYS A 70 -14.87 -12.14 -5.64
C LYS A 70 -13.36 -12.22 -5.79
N VAL A 71 -12.69 -11.13 -5.45
CA VAL A 71 -11.24 -11.15 -5.19
C VAL A 71 -11.09 -11.54 -3.72
N HIS A 72 -10.22 -12.50 -3.41
CA HIS A 72 -9.98 -12.89 -2.03
C HIS A 72 -9.35 -11.73 -1.24
N GLU A 73 -9.73 -11.61 0.02
CA GLU A 73 -9.21 -10.55 0.91
C GLU A 73 -7.68 -10.59 1.02
N ASP A 74 -7.11 -11.80 0.90
CA ASP A 74 -5.67 -12.05 0.87
C ASP A 74 -4.95 -11.43 -0.35
N GLU A 75 -5.68 -11.02 -1.38
CA GLU A 75 -5.14 -10.31 -2.56
C GLU A 75 -5.04 -8.79 -2.36
N ILE A 76 -5.62 -8.27 -1.29
CA ILE A 76 -5.54 -6.87 -0.92
C ILE A 76 -4.38 -6.72 0.06
N VAL A 77 -3.32 -6.11 -0.40
CA VAL A 77 -2.18 -5.79 0.45
C VAL A 77 -2.26 -4.30 0.78
N ASP A 78 -2.55 -3.99 2.03
CA ASP A 78 -2.37 -2.65 2.53
C ASP A 78 -0.90 -2.26 2.35
N PRO A 79 -0.60 -1.00 1.96
CA PRO A 79 0.77 -0.58 1.79
C PRO A 79 1.51 -0.70 3.13
N GLU A 80 2.46 -1.61 3.20
CA GLU A 80 3.33 -1.77 4.34
C GLU A 80 4.54 -0.85 4.20
N TYR A 81 5.02 -0.36 5.33
CA TYR A 81 6.14 0.57 5.37
C TYR A 81 7.25 0.08 6.30
N VAL A 82 8.48 0.31 5.89
CA VAL A 82 9.62 0.31 6.80
C VAL A 82 9.76 1.71 7.36
N TYR A 83 9.86 1.81 8.69
CA TYR A 83 10.15 3.05 9.39
C TYR A 83 11.56 3.00 9.99
N PHE A 84 12.26 4.11 9.93
CA PHE A 84 13.63 4.22 10.43
C PHE A 84 13.84 5.48 11.27
N ASP A 85 14.41 5.30 12.44
CA ASP A 85 14.92 6.38 13.27
C ASP A 85 16.36 6.73 12.86
N ASN A 86 16.53 7.86 12.19
CA ASN A 86 17.84 8.31 11.76
C ASN A 86 18.64 8.95 12.92
N ALA A 87 18.90 8.19 13.98
CA ALA A 87 19.69 8.63 15.11
C ALA A 87 21.14 8.98 14.72
N SER A 88 21.65 8.34 13.67
CA SER A 88 23.00 8.63 13.11
C SER A 88 23.06 9.92 12.32
N LYS A 89 21.91 10.60 12.09
CA LYS A 89 21.82 11.88 11.38
C LYS A 89 22.41 11.83 9.96
N TRP A 90 22.20 10.72 9.27
CA TRP A 90 22.59 10.61 7.85
C TRP A 90 21.82 11.67 7.03
N GLU A 91 22.51 12.35 6.13
CA GLU A 91 21.91 13.35 5.25
C GLU A 91 20.89 12.73 4.29
N ASN A 92 21.21 11.56 3.78
CA ASN A 92 20.31 10.77 2.95
C ASN A 92 20.08 9.41 3.59
N VAL A 93 18.86 8.90 3.44
CA VAL A 93 18.45 7.60 3.98
C VAL A 93 17.82 6.80 2.86
N TYR A 94 18.28 5.58 2.64
CA TYR A 94 17.80 4.65 1.64
C TYR A 94 17.48 3.29 2.27
N CYS A 95 16.54 2.58 1.67
CA CYS A 95 16.26 1.20 2.01
C CYS A 95 16.50 0.31 0.79
N TYR A 96 17.37 -0.68 0.96
CA TYR A 96 17.70 -1.65 -0.07
C TYR A 96 17.03 -2.96 0.23
N PHE A 97 15.97 -3.28 -0.54
CA PHE A 97 15.27 -4.56 -0.44
C PHE A 97 15.87 -5.55 -1.42
N TYR A 98 16.07 -6.78 -0.97
CA TYR A 98 16.60 -7.84 -1.83
C TYR A 98 16.12 -9.23 -1.43
N ASN A 99 16.09 -10.12 -2.42
CA ASN A 99 15.76 -11.52 -2.24
C ASN A 99 16.70 -12.36 -3.12
N GLY A 100 17.64 -13.03 -2.49
CA GLY A 100 18.70 -13.73 -3.21
C GLY A 100 19.55 -12.76 -4.04
N THR A 101 19.52 -12.93 -5.36
CA THR A 101 20.29 -12.12 -6.31
C THR A 101 19.51 -10.94 -6.90
N THR A 102 18.22 -10.81 -6.56
CA THR A 102 17.36 -9.74 -7.08
C THR A 102 17.18 -8.63 -6.05
N SER A 103 17.08 -7.39 -6.49
CA SER A 103 16.81 -6.23 -5.66
C SER A 103 15.67 -5.38 -6.23
N SER A 104 15.00 -4.62 -5.37
CA SER A 104 13.88 -3.75 -5.76
C SER A 104 14.33 -2.53 -6.56
N ALA A 105 15.57 -2.12 -6.40
CA ALA A 105 16.21 -1.02 -7.11
C ALA A 105 17.73 -1.24 -7.15
N ALA A 106 18.42 -0.53 -8.05
CA ALA A 106 19.88 -0.44 -8.00
C ALA A 106 20.33 0.20 -6.68
N TRP A 107 21.59 -0.08 -6.29
CA TRP A 107 22.22 0.58 -5.14
C TRP A 107 22.13 2.12 -5.25
N PRO A 108 21.79 2.85 -4.19
CA PRO A 108 21.64 2.44 -2.78
C PRO A 108 20.22 1.95 -2.41
N GLY A 109 19.34 1.73 -3.34
CA GLY A 109 17.97 1.32 -3.12
C GLY A 109 16.97 2.49 -3.24
N VAL A 110 15.85 2.37 -2.54
CA VAL A 110 14.77 3.36 -2.59
C VAL A 110 15.01 4.42 -1.52
N LYS A 111 14.99 5.70 -1.92
CA LYS A 111 15.14 6.82 -0.97
C LYS A 111 13.95 6.88 -0.02
N MET A 112 14.23 6.95 1.27
CA MET A 112 13.21 7.11 2.30
C MET A 112 12.80 8.58 2.44
N THR A 113 11.53 8.83 2.77
CA THR A 113 11.01 10.16 3.04
C THR A 113 10.78 10.37 4.53
N PHE A 114 11.07 11.58 5.02
CA PHE A 114 10.77 11.92 6.40
C PHE A 114 9.28 12.20 6.59
N ASP A 115 8.68 11.55 7.59
CA ASP A 115 7.29 11.76 7.99
C ASP A 115 7.26 12.28 9.43
N ALA A 116 7.00 13.56 9.58
CA ALA A 116 6.94 14.21 10.89
C ALA A 116 5.77 13.72 11.75
N SER A 117 4.72 13.17 11.12
CA SER A 117 3.52 12.66 11.80
C SER A 117 3.64 11.21 12.25
N ALA A 118 4.58 10.46 11.67
CA ALA A 118 4.79 9.07 12.06
C ALA A 118 5.22 8.99 13.52
N SER A 119 4.51 8.19 14.31
CA SER A 119 4.77 8.02 15.73
C SER A 119 4.89 6.55 16.07
N HIS A 120 5.97 6.18 16.76
CA HIS A 120 6.24 4.82 17.20
C HIS A 120 7.03 4.84 18.51
N ASN A 121 6.62 4.02 19.48
CA ASN A 121 7.27 3.92 20.81
C ASN A 121 7.50 5.29 21.50
N GLY A 122 6.49 6.18 21.40
CA GLY A 122 6.56 7.51 22.04
C GLY A 122 7.47 8.53 21.33
N LYS A 123 8.08 8.18 20.20
CA LYS A 123 8.87 9.06 19.35
C LYS A 123 8.11 9.41 18.08
N THR A 124 8.11 10.69 17.72
CA THR A 124 7.56 11.20 16.46
C THR A 124 8.68 11.57 15.49
N GLY A 125 8.36 11.58 14.21
CA GLY A 125 9.30 11.92 13.15
C GLY A 125 10.20 10.74 12.76
N TRP A 126 9.78 10.01 11.73
CA TRP A 126 10.46 8.83 11.22
C TRP A 126 10.68 8.94 9.72
N TYR A 127 11.77 8.39 9.24
CA TYR A 127 11.89 8.11 7.80
C TYR A 127 11.05 6.89 7.45
N LYS A 128 10.37 6.92 6.31
CA LYS A 128 9.56 5.80 5.83
C LYS A 128 9.78 5.53 4.35
N VAL A 129 9.59 4.28 3.98
CA VAL A 129 9.50 3.82 2.59
C VAL A 129 8.48 2.71 2.48
N GLN A 130 7.68 2.73 1.43
CA GLN A 130 6.75 1.65 1.15
C GLN A 130 7.52 0.39 0.74
N ILE A 131 7.16 -0.75 1.31
CA ILE A 131 7.71 -2.05 0.91
C ILE A 131 7.11 -2.43 -0.44
N PRO A 132 7.94 -2.67 -1.47
CA PRO A 132 7.41 -3.13 -2.75
C PRO A 132 6.74 -4.50 -2.58
N THR A 133 5.58 -4.68 -3.18
CA THR A 133 4.75 -5.90 -3.00
C THR A 133 5.52 -7.20 -3.28
N ALA A 134 6.41 -7.21 -4.28
CA ALA A 134 7.25 -8.36 -4.59
C ALA A 134 8.33 -8.66 -3.53
N TYR A 135 8.51 -7.77 -2.55
CA TYR A 135 9.53 -7.86 -1.52
C TYR A 135 8.94 -8.02 -0.11
N LEU A 136 7.66 -8.30 0.02
CA LEU A 136 7.06 -8.80 1.26
C LEU A 136 7.78 -10.10 1.67
N LYS A 137 8.28 -10.15 2.90
CA LYS A 137 9.15 -11.23 3.42
C LYS A 137 10.59 -11.26 2.86
N ALA A 138 10.99 -10.26 2.11
CA ALA A 138 12.37 -10.12 1.65
C ALA A 138 13.30 -9.62 2.77
N LYS A 139 14.58 -9.66 2.49
CA LYS A 139 15.59 -9.01 3.36
C LYS A 139 15.75 -7.54 2.97
N PHE A 140 16.14 -6.73 3.93
CA PHE A 140 16.51 -5.35 3.67
C PHE A 140 17.55 -4.85 4.66
N PHE A 141 18.20 -3.77 4.31
CA PHE A 141 18.94 -2.91 5.21
C PHE A 141 18.79 -1.45 4.79
N ILE A 142 19.00 -0.57 5.76
CA ILE A 142 18.91 0.88 5.58
C ILE A 142 20.33 1.42 5.52
N ASN A 143 20.58 2.37 4.62
CA ASN A 143 21.92 2.89 4.37
C ASN A 143 21.88 4.39 4.04
N ASP A 144 23.06 5.03 4.08
CA ASP A 144 23.23 6.45 3.79
C ASP A 144 23.54 6.77 2.31
N GLY A 145 23.61 5.75 1.47
CA GLY A 145 23.94 5.87 0.06
C GLY A 145 25.43 5.78 -0.26
N THR A 146 26.30 5.67 0.73
CA THR A 146 27.75 5.53 0.50
C THR A 146 28.05 4.28 -0.34
N ALA A 147 28.88 4.44 -1.35
CA ALA A 147 29.32 3.31 -2.18
C ALA A 147 30.24 2.35 -1.40
N GLY A 148 30.18 1.08 -1.76
CA GLY A 148 31.00 0.03 -1.16
C GLY A 148 30.22 -0.94 -0.28
N THR A 149 30.94 -1.71 0.55
CA THR A 149 30.29 -2.70 1.42
C THR A 149 29.62 -2.02 2.61
N PRO A 150 28.33 -2.29 2.85
CA PRO A 150 27.62 -1.78 4.02
C PRO A 150 28.33 -2.19 5.34
N ILE A 151 28.53 -1.24 6.22
CA ILE A 151 29.12 -1.46 7.53
C ILE A 151 28.08 -1.12 8.58
N ASN A 152 27.64 -2.13 9.34
CA ASN A 152 26.63 -1.96 10.38
C ASN A 152 27.00 -0.85 11.37
N GLY A 153 26.04 0.05 11.60
CA GLY A 153 26.17 1.18 12.52
C GLY A 153 26.97 2.36 11.99
N LYS A 154 27.65 2.24 10.85
CA LYS A 154 28.42 3.34 10.26
C LYS A 154 27.72 3.93 9.05
N ASN A 155 27.52 3.17 8.01
CA ASN A 155 26.87 3.58 6.75
C ASN A 155 25.65 2.71 6.40
N ALA A 156 25.35 1.71 7.19
CA ALA A 156 24.19 0.86 7.04
C ALA A 156 23.71 0.29 8.38
N SER A 157 22.45 -0.13 8.44
CA SER A 157 21.90 -0.97 9.51
C SER A 157 22.39 -2.41 9.39
N THR A 158 22.08 -3.24 10.40
CA THR A 158 22.08 -4.70 10.22
C THR A 158 21.02 -5.11 9.20
N GLU A 159 21.24 -6.28 8.57
CA GLU A 159 20.23 -6.93 7.76
C GLU A 159 18.97 -7.22 8.61
N GLN A 160 17.82 -6.92 8.05
CA GLN A 160 16.51 -7.19 8.62
C GLN A 160 15.68 -8.03 7.64
N VAL A 161 14.62 -8.64 8.15
CA VAL A 161 13.64 -9.37 7.34
C VAL A 161 12.30 -8.69 7.48
N VAL A 162 11.62 -8.44 6.36
CA VAL A 162 10.23 -8.01 6.35
C VAL A 162 9.39 -9.13 6.95
N LYS A 163 8.64 -8.83 8.00
CA LYS A 163 7.80 -9.81 8.73
C LYS A 163 6.41 -9.88 8.16
#